data_2180270eb5d8f2606b2c8965e4e380cb
#
_entry.id   2180270eb5d8f2606b2c8965e4e380cb
#
_cell.length_a   1.000
_cell.length_b   1.000
_cell.length_c   1.000
_cell.angle_alpha   90.00
_cell.angle_beta   90.00
_cell.angle_gamma   90.00
#
_symmetry.space_group_name_H-M   'P 1'
#
loop_
_entity.id
_entity.type
_entity.pdbx_description
1 polymer ?
#
loop_
_entity_poly.entity_id
_entity_poly.type
_entity_poly.pdbx_seq_one_letter_code
_entity_poly.pdbx_strand_id
1 'polypeptide(L)'
;ISRMLSRKGYNVVSVCYNADKKRAEHYVARCVEEIIPSMGSKYIQSYSYKAFKEIKKGGKFLITGTPCQIASMRRYVRMRRIEDDVILMDFFCHGVPSKLVWDKYVSEIENQIGKVTYASWRNKQSGWHDSWGMFIKGKKSYYNKKRSEGDLFYKFFLGNMCLGRAC
;
A
#
# COMPACT_ATOMS: atom_id res chain seq x y z
N ILE A 1 -8.29 3.35 -14.43
CA ILE A 1 -7.71 2.15 -15.05
C ILE A 1 -8.23 0.90 -14.35
N SER A 2 -7.98 0.69 -13.03
CA SER A 2 -8.36 -0.55 -12.31
C SER A 2 -9.85 -0.88 -12.43
N ARG A 3 -10.76 0.08 -12.19
CA ARG A 3 -12.22 -0.13 -12.37
C ARG A 3 -12.60 -0.48 -13.80
N MET A 4 -11.98 0.17 -14.78
CA MET A 4 -12.23 -0.11 -16.19
C MET A 4 -11.79 -1.52 -16.60
N LEU A 5 -10.59 -1.93 -16.18
CA LEU A 5 -10.06 -3.26 -16.47
C LEU A 5 -10.80 -4.36 -15.72
N SER A 6 -11.20 -4.12 -14.46
CA SER A 6 -12.04 -5.06 -13.70
C SER A 6 -13.35 -5.35 -14.42
N ARG A 7 -14.02 -4.31 -14.97
CA ARG A 7 -15.23 -4.48 -15.80
C ARG A 7 -14.99 -5.23 -17.12
N LYS A 8 -13.72 -5.32 -17.58
CA LYS A 8 -13.29 -6.10 -18.74
C LYS A 8 -12.78 -7.51 -18.35
N GLY A 9 -13.07 -7.97 -17.15
CA GLY A 9 -12.72 -9.29 -16.66
C GLY A 9 -11.29 -9.45 -16.15
N TYR A 10 -10.56 -8.35 -15.90
CA TYR A 10 -9.26 -8.42 -15.26
C TYR A 10 -9.40 -8.51 -13.74
N ASN A 11 -8.69 -9.44 -13.14
CA ASN A 11 -8.43 -9.45 -11.70
C ASN A 11 -7.39 -8.37 -11.38
N VAL A 12 -7.62 -7.58 -10.34
CA VAL A 12 -6.72 -6.48 -9.98
C VAL A 12 -5.92 -6.83 -8.74
N VAL A 13 -4.60 -6.89 -8.86
CA VAL A 13 -3.73 -7.04 -7.68
C VAL A 13 -3.68 -5.70 -6.96
N SER A 14 -4.30 -5.66 -5.81
CA SER A 14 -4.55 -4.50 -4.97
C SER A 14 -3.84 -4.62 -3.62
N VAL A 15 -3.75 -3.52 -2.86
CA VAL A 15 -3.09 -3.48 -1.55
C VAL A 15 -4.00 -2.85 -0.51
N CYS A 16 -4.25 -3.54 0.60
CA CYS A 16 -4.95 -3.00 1.76
C CYS A 16 -4.05 -2.96 3.01
N TYR A 17 -4.43 -2.18 4.00
CA TYR A 17 -3.78 -2.20 5.31
C TYR A 17 -4.43 -3.25 6.20
N ASN A 18 -3.63 -4.17 6.71
CA ASN A 18 -4.03 -5.15 7.70
C ASN A 18 -3.64 -4.62 9.09
N ALA A 19 -4.61 -4.17 9.87
CA ALA A 19 -4.39 -3.56 11.17
C ALA A 19 -3.89 -4.57 12.21
N ASP A 20 -4.36 -5.82 12.18
CA ASP A 20 -3.91 -6.84 13.14
C ASP A 20 -2.44 -7.21 12.97
N LYS A 21 -1.96 -7.19 11.72
CA LYS A 21 -0.55 -7.48 11.39
C LYS A 21 0.29 -6.21 11.24
N LYS A 22 -0.30 -5.04 11.41
CA LYS A 22 0.35 -3.73 11.26
C LYS A 22 1.16 -3.60 9.96
N ARG A 23 0.61 -4.10 8.83
CA ARG A 23 1.31 -4.09 7.54
C ARG A 23 0.36 -3.93 6.36
N ALA A 24 0.87 -3.51 5.22
CA ALA A 24 0.16 -3.59 3.96
C ALA A 24 0.20 -5.03 3.41
N GLU A 25 -0.90 -5.52 2.87
CA GLU A 25 -0.98 -6.85 2.25
C GLU A 25 -1.60 -6.75 0.86
N HIS A 26 -0.96 -7.42 -0.10
CA HIS A 26 -1.53 -7.60 -1.42
C HIS A 26 -2.63 -8.66 -1.41
N TYR A 27 -3.64 -8.43 -2.20
CA TYR A 27 -4.73 -9.37 -2.46
C TYR A 27 -5.20 -9.23 -3.91
N VAL A 28 -5.96 -10.20 -4.39
CA VAL A 28 -6.54 -10.19 -5.73
C VAL A 28 -8.00 -9.76 -5.63
N ALA A 29 -8.31 -8.57 -6.14
CA ALA A 29 -9.67 -8.06 -6.27
C ALA A 29 -10.29 -8.60 -7.58
N ARG A 30 -11.45 -9.23 -7.49
CA ARG A 30 -12.15 -9.85 -8.62
C ARG A 30 -13.32 -9.03 -9.14
N CYS A 31 -13.75 -8.04 -8.36
CA CYS A 31 -14.78 -7.08 -8.75
C CYS A 31 -14.43 -5.67 -8.33
N VAL A 32 -15.22 -4.69 -8.77
CA VAL A 32 -14.97 -3.26 -8.50
C VAL A 32 -15.06 -2.93 -7.02
N GLU A 33 -15.98 -3.57 -6.32
CA GLU A 33 -16.22 -3.37 -4.89
C GLU A 33 -15.01 -3.79 -4.04
N GLU A 34 -14.35 -4.87 -4.44
CA GLU A 34 -13.14 -5.36 -3.79
C GLU A 34 -11.91 -4.45 -4.03
N ILE A 35 -11.95 -3.54 -5.01
CA ILE A 35 -10.88 -2.55 -5.22
C ILE A 35 -10.96 -1.41 -4.21
N ILE A 36 -12.15 -1.10 -3.69
CA ILE A 36 -12.37 0.06 -2.81
C ILE A 36 -11.43 0.07 -1.58
N PRO A 37 -11.22 -1.03 -0.84
CA PRO A 37 -10.31 -1.04 0.31
C PRO A 37 -8.84 -0.74 -0.04
N SER A 38 -8.47 -0.86 -1.31
CA SER A 38 -7.11 -0.55 -1.77
C SER A 38 -6.85 0.93 -2.03
N MET A 39 -7.90 1.75 -2.05
CA MET A 39 -7.75 3.19 -2.33
C MET A 39 -6.85 3.87 -1.30
N GLY A 40 -6.09 4.84 -1.77
CA GLY A 40 -5.12 5.59 -0.97
C GLY A 40 -3.73 4.93 -0.90
N SER A 41 -2.71 5.76 -0.72
CA SER A 41 -1.30 5.33 -0.63
C SER A 41 -1.03 4.57 0.67
N LYS A 42 -0.09 3.63 0.64
CA LYS A 42 0.45 2.93 1.81
C LYS A 42 1.97 3.05 1.75
N TYR A 43 2.54 3.99 2.51
CA TYR A 43 3.99 4.25 2.51
C TYR A 43 4.74 3.34 3.48
N ILE A 44 4.40 2.05 3.46
CA ILE A 44 5.04 0.99 4.25
C ILE A 44 5.28 -0.24 3.39
N GLN A 45 6.14 -1.14 3.87
CA GLN A 45 6.37 -2.41 3.20
C GLN A 45 5.10 -3.23 3.09
N SER A 46 4.89 -3.84 1.93
CA SER A 46 3.73 -4.68 1.65
C SER A 46 4.11 -6.16 1.50
N TYR A 47 3.27 -7.02 2.03
CA TYR A 47 3.40 -8.46 1.90
C TYR A 47 2.63 -8.93 0.66
N SER A 48 3.34 -9.47 -0.32
CA SER A 48 2.80 -9.78 -1.64
C SER A 48 2.62 -11.28 -1.93
N TYR A 49 3.23 -12.15 -1.14
CA TYR A 49 3.35 -13.59 -1.44
C TYR A 49 2.00 -14.28 -1.72
N LYS A 50 0.96 -14.02 -0.91
CA LYS A 50 -0.35 -14.65 -1.08
C LYS A 50 -1.01 -14.27 -2.41
N ALA A 51 -1.03 -12.97 -2.73
CA ALA A 51 -1.62 -12.49 -3.97
C ALA A 51 -0.87 -13.02 -5.20
N PHE A 52 0.45 -13.09 -5.14
CA PHE A 52 1.24 -13.57 -6.27
C PHE A 52 1.07 -15.06 -6.54
N LYS A 53 0.78 -15.87 -5.53
CA LYS A 53 0.40 -17.29 -5.72
C LYS A 53 -0.89 -17.46 -6.52
N GLU A 54 -1.79 -16.49 -6.49
CA GLU A 54 -3.06 -16.53 -7.22
C GLU A 54 -2.92 -16.20 -8.72
N ILE A 55 -1.79 -15.59 -9.11
CA ILE A 55 -1.52 -15.25 -10.51
C ILE A 55 -1.11 -16.51 -11.27
N LYS A 56 -2.00 -16.95 -12.16
CA LYS A 56 -1.84 -18.20 -12.90
C LYS A 56 -2.30 -18.06 -14.35
N LYS A 57 -1.88 -18.99 -15.20
CA LYS A 57 -2.27 -19.08 -16.61
C LYS A 57 -3.80 -19.15 -16.77
N GLY A 58 -4.30 -18.47 -17.78
CA GLY A 58 -5.74 -18.44 -18.12
C GLY A 58 -6.56 -17.43 -17.32
N GLY A 59 -5.92 -16.62 -16.46
CA GLY A 59 -6.56 -15.51 -15.78
C GLY A 59 -5.97 -14.19 -16.23
N LYS A 60 -6.80 -13.21 -16.54
CA LYS A 60 -6.34 -11.83 -16.87
C LYS A 60 -6.07 -11.05 -15.60
N PHE A 61 -4.90 -10.42 -15.51
CA PHE A 61 -4.48 -9.67 -14.31
C PHE A 61 -3.97 -8.27 -14.65
N LEU A 62 -4.37 -7.30 -13.84
CA LEU A 62 -3.69 -6.01 -13.73
C LEU A 62 -2.87 -6.02 -12.44
N ILE A 63 -1.56 -5.83 -12.54
CA ILE A 63 -0.66 -5.73 -11.39
C ILE A 63 -0.10 -4.33 -11.35
N THR A 64 -0.38 -3.61 -10.26
CA THR A 64 0.18 -2.28 -10.01
C THR A 64 1.15 -2.35 -8.84
N GLY A 65 2.26 -1.64 -8.94
CA GLY A 65 3.26 -1.66 -7.87
C GLY A 65 4.36 -0.62 -8.04
N THR A 66 5.29 -0.63 -7.12
CA THR A 66 6.51 0.17 -7.24
C THR A 66 7.40 -0.37 -8.35
N PRO A 67 8.33 0.42 -8.92
CA PRO A 67 9.20 -0.02 -10.03
C PRO A 67 9.96 -1.33 -9.71
N CYS A 68 10.49 -1.48 -8.50
CA CYS A 68 11.19 -2.70 -8.07
C CYS A 68 10.25 -3.91 -7.98
N GLN A 69 9.01 -3.73 -7.52
CA GLN A 69 8.00 -4.79 -7.50
C GLN A 69 7.63 -5.21 -8.93
N ILE A 70 7.40 -4.25 -9.82
CA ILE A 70 7.04 -4.54 -11.22
C ILE A 70 8.21 -5.18 -11.97
N ALA A 71 9.46 -4.77 -11.72
CA ALA A 71 10.63 -5.44 -12.28
C ALA A 71 10.71 -6.92 -11.86
N SER A 72 10.43 -7.21 -10.60
CA SER A 72 10.34 -8.59 -10.08
C SER A 72 9.19 -9.37 -10.72
N MET A 73 8.00 -8.74 -10.80
CA MET A 73 6.83 -9.38 -11.42
C MET A 73 7.03 -9.66 -12.91
N ARG A 74 7.72 -8.79 -13.64
CA ARG A 74 8.04 -9.01 -15.05
C ARG A 74 8.87 -10.30 -15.25
N ARG A 75 9.84 -10.53 -14.37
CA ARG A 75 10.61 -11.79 -14.39
C ARG A 75 9.72 -13.00 -14.10
N TYR A 76 8.87 -12.90 -13.08
CA TYR A 76 7.93 -13.98 -12.71
C TYR A 76 6.97 -14.32 -13.84
N VAL A 77 6.34 -13.32 -14.45
CA VAL A 77 5.39 -13.46 -15.56
C VAL A 77 6.05 -14.16 -16.77
N ARG A 78 7.27 -13.74 -17.14
CA ARG A 78 8.08 -14.37 -18.20
C ARG A 78 8.40 -15.82 -17.89
N MET A 79 8.88 -16.10 -16.69
CA MET A 79 9.21 -17.46 -16.25
C MET A 79 7.98 -18.38 -16.29
N ARG A 80 6.81 -17.85 -16.04
CA ARG A 80 5.53 -18.58 -16.07
C ARG A 80 4.89 -18.63 -17.46
N ARG A 81 5.43 -17.92 -18.46
CA ARG A 81 4.89 -17.77 -19.82
C ARG A 81 3.41 -17.35 -19.84
N ILE A 82 3.13 -16.24 -19.10
CA ILE A 82 1.78 -15.67 -18.94
C ILE A 82 1.78 -14.15 -19.27
N GLU A 83 2.70 -13.70 -20.12
CA GLU A 83 2.85 -12.29 -20.48
C GLU A 83 1.59 -11.71 -21.09
N ASP A 84 0.92 -12.47 -21.95
CA ASP A 84 -0.28 -12.03 -22.67
C ASP A 84 -1.51 -11.89 -21.73
N ASP A 85 -1.47 -12.52 -20.58
CA ASP A 85 -2.53 -12.49 -19.59
C ASP A 85 -2.37 -11.35 -18.57
N VAL A 86 -1.21 -10.64 -18.55
CA VAL A 86 -0.86 -9.74 -17.45
C VAL A 86 -0.50 -8.34 -17.93
N ILE A 87 -1.19 -7.34 -17.42
CA ILE A 87 -0.81 -5.93 -17.55
C ILE A 87 -0.01 -5.53 -16.31
N LEU A 88 1.23 -5.07 -16.52
CA LEU A 88 2.10 -4.55 -15.48
C LEU A 88 2.12 -3.01 -15.55
N MET A 89 1.86 -2.36 -14.43
CA MET A 89 1.84 -0.89 -14.33
C MET A 89 2.61 -0.45 -13.08
N ASP A 90 3.61 0.38 -13.26
CA ASP A 90 4.33 1.01 -12.15
C ASP A 90 3.92 2.48 -11.94
N PHE A 91 4.38 3.05 -10.85
CA PHE A 91 4.19 4.45 -10.49
C PHE A 91 5.44 4.97 -9.78
N PHE A 92 5.66 6.27 -9.82
CA PHE A 92 6.78 6.89 -9.11
C PHE A 92 6.77 6.55 -7.63
N CYS A 93 7.91 6.10 -7.13
CA CYS A 93 8.09 5.68 -5.75
C CYS A 93 9.21 6.50 -5.10
N HIS A 94 8.92 7.10 -3.96
CA HIS A 94 9.91 7.84 -3.16
C HIS A 94 10.83 6.90 -2.37
N GLY A 95 10.35 5.72 -2.05
CA GLY A 95 11.00 4.75 -1.19
C GLY A 95 10.04 4.18 -0.15
N VAL A 96 10.52 3.26 0.66
CA VAL A 96 9.74 2.60 1.70
C VAL A 96 10.55 2.57 3.01
N PRO A 97 10.02 3.08 4.12
CA PRO A 97 10.72 3.04 5.40
C PRO A 97 10.80 1.60 5.92
N SER A 98 11.76 1.35 6.79
CA SER A 98 11.90 0.09 7.49
C SER A 98 10.60 -0.25 8.25
N LYS A 99 10.24 -1.55 8.26
CA LYS A 99 9.09 -2.03 9.04
C LYS A 99 9.21 -1.68 10.53
N LEU A 100 10.42 -1.70 11.08
CA LEU A 100 10.67 -1.33 12.48
C LEU A 100 10.26 0.10 12.79
N VAL A 101 10.46 1.04 11.86
CA VAL A 101 10.01 2.43 12.02
C VAL A 101 8.50 2.51 12.10
N TRP A 102 7.81 1.79 11.22
CA TRP A 102 6.35 1.73 11.25
C TRP A 102 5.83 1.10 12.53
N ASP A 103 6.40 -0.02 12.95
CA ASP A 103 5.97 -0.74 14.16
C ASP A 103 6.15 0.13 15.41
N LYS A 104 7.31 0.82 15.54
CA LYS A 104 7.58 1.75 16.64
C LYS A 104 6.61 2.92 16.64
N TYR A 105 6.40 3.54 15.47
CA TYR A 105 5.48 4.66 15.30
C TYR A 105 4.04 4.27 15.70
N VAL A 106 3.55 3.12 15.22
CA VAL A 106 2.21 2.64 15.57
C VAL A 106 2.10 2.32 17.06
N SER A 107 3.14 1.70 17.67
CA SER A 107 3.13 1.40 19.11
C SER A 107 2.99 2.66 19.96
N GLU A 108 3.69 3.74 19.62
CA GLU A 108 3.58 5.02 20.34
C GLU A 108 2.17 5.62 20.22
N ILE A 109 1.55 5.49 19.05
CA ILE A 109 0.20 5.98 18.83
C ILE A 109 -0.83 5.09 19.57
N GLU A 110 -0.65 3.77 19.61
CA GLU A 110 -1.54 2.86 20.31
C GLU A 110 -1.60 3.13 21.83
N ASN A 111 -0.53 3.64 22.44
CA ASN A 111 -0.52 4.08 23.83
C ASN A 111 -1.57 5.20 24.08
N GLN A 112 -1.83 6.01 23.07
CA GLN A 112 -2.76 7.16 23.18
C GLN A 112 -4.18 6.80 22.78
N ILE A 113 -4.37 6.05 21.67
CA ILE A 113 -5.69 5.82 21.06
C ILE A 113 -6.20 4.37 21.19
N GLY A 114 -5.42 3.50 21.83
CA GLY A 114 -5.69 2.06 21.89
C GLY A 114 -5.36 1.33 20.59
N LYS A 115 -5.61 0.02 20.54
CA LYS A 115 -5.28 -0.84 19.40
C LYS A 115 -5.76 -0.23 18.08
N VAL A 116 -4.85 -0.09 17.12
CA VAL A 116 -5.13 0.47 15.79
C VAL A 116 -6.04 -0.47 14.99
N THR A 117 -7.05 0.10 14.37
CA THR A 117 -8.01 -0.61 13.50
C THR A 117 -7.96 -0.14 12.04
N TYR A 118 -7.45 1.07 11.79
CA TYR A 118 -7.35 1.64 10.45
C TYR A 118 -6.20 2.65 10.39
N ALA A 119 -5.54 2.74 9.24
CA ALA A 119 -4.54 3.77 8.95
C ALA A 119 -4.68 4.28 7.52
N SER A 120 -4.59 5.59 7.36
CA SER A 120 -4.64 6.29 6.08
C SER A 120 -3.49 7.28 5.97
N TRP A 121 -2.67 7.09 4.95
CA TRP A 121 -1.59 8.00 4.57
C TRP A 121 -2.12 9.01 3.57
N ARG A 122 -1.55 10.22 3.58
CA ARG A 122 -1.98 11.33 2.72
C ARG A 122 -3.48 11.59 2.83
N ASN A 123 -3.94 11.80 4.05
CA ASN A 123 -5.32 12.17 4.30
C ASN A 123 -5.63 13.51 3.62
N LYS A 124 -6.61 13.49 2.70
CA LYS A 124 -6.98 14.64 1.86
C LYS A 124 -8.20 15.41 2.38
N GLN A 125 -8.59 15.22 3.62
CA GLN A 125 -9.73 15.95 4.22
C GLN A 125 -9.57 17.47 4.16
N SER A 126 -8.30 17.95 4.20
CA SER A 126 -7.96 19.37 4.06
C SER A 126 -7.57 19.79 2.64
N GLY A 127 -7.86 18.96 1.62
CA GLY A 127 -7.49 19.23 0.23
C GLY A 127 -6.15 18.63 -0.20
N TRP A 128 -5.71 18.96 -1.42
CA TRP A 128 -4.51 18.39 -2.04
C TRP A 128 -3.20 18.99 -1.53
N HIS A 129 -3.17 20.30 -1.30
CA HIS A 129 -1.95 21.05 -0.99
C HIS A 129 -1.37 20.69 0.38
N ASP A 130 -2.21 20.33 1.35
CA ASP A 130 -1.80 19.94 2.70
C ASP A 130 -2.19 18.49 3.02
N SER A 131 -1.94 17.59 2.06
CA SER A 131 -2.35 16.19 2.16
C SER A 131 -1.31 15.27 2.82
N TRP A 132 -0.18 15.78 3.27
CA TRP A 132 0.82 15.02 4.01
C TRP A 132 0.39 14.86 5.48
N GLY A 133 -0.76 14.22 5.65
CA GLY A 133 -1.37 13.94 6.95
C GLY A 133 -1.55 12.44 7.17
N MET A 134 -1.32 12.02 8.41
CA MET A 134 -1.56 10.67 8.89
C MET A 134 -2.87 10.65 9.67
N PHE A 135 -3.79 9.78 9.26
CA PHE A 135 -5.01 9.50 10.02
C PHE A 135 -5.00 8.05 10.47
N ILE A 136 -5.07 7.81 11.76
CA ILE A 136 -5.09 6.47 12.36
C ILE A 136 -6.28 6.39 13.32
N LYS A 137 -7.11 5.36 13.16
CA LYS A 137 -8.23 5.08 14.05
C LYS A 137 -7.84 3.96 15.01
N GLY A 138 -7.98 4.21 16.28
CA GLY A 138 -7.85 3.23 17.35
C GLY A 138 -9.20 2.80 17.90
N LYS A 139 -9.20 1.87 18.86
CA LYS A 139 -10.42 1.42 19.55
C LYS A 139 -11.02 2.48 20.47
N LYS A 140 -10.20 3.36 21.03
CA LYS A 140 -10.63 4.38 22.03
C LYS A 140 -10.83 5.75 21.39
N SER A 141 -9.99 6.11 20.42
CA SER A 141 -9.92 7.45 19.83
C SER A 141 -9.27 7.38 18.47
N TYR A 142 -8.88 8.51 17.91
CA TYR A 142 -8.15 8.61 16.65
C TYR A 142 -6.94 9.55 16.78
N TYR A 143 -5.94 9.31 15.94
CA TYR A 143 -4.79 10.19 15.72
C TYR A 143 -4.94 10.83 14.33
N ASN A 144 -4.85 12.15 14.27
CA ASN A 144 -4.86 12.90 13.01
C ASN A 144 -3.84 14.01 13.10
N LYS A 145 -2.74 13.90 12.36
CA LYS A 145 -1.65 14.87 12.40
C LYS A 145 -0.99 15.04 11.04
N LYS A 146 -0.71 16.27 10.68
CA LYS A 146 -0.02 16.62 9.45
C LYS A 146 1.49 16.73 9.66
N ARG A 147 2.24 16.68 8.54
CA ARG A 147 3.68 16.98 8.56
C ARG A 147 3.97 18.36 9.13
N SER A 148 3.20 19.38 8.72
CA SER A 148 3.28 20.76 9.20
C SER A 148 3.06 20.88 10.72
N GLU A 149 2.30 19.97 11.29
CA GLU A 149 2.02 19.85 12.72
C GLU A 149 3.03 18.97 13.45
N GLY A 150 4.10 18.52 12.76
CA GLY A 150 5.17 17.73 13.32
C GLY A 150 4.92 16.24 13.41
N ASP A 151 4.11 15.66 12.48
CA ASP A 151 3.99 14.20 12.38
C ASP A 151 5.36 13.55 12.14
N LEU A 152 5.75 12.63 13.02
CA LEU A 152 7.07 12.02 13.00
C LEU A 152 7.26 11.06 11.83
N PHE A 153 6.21 10.33 11.40
CA PHE A 153 6.31 9.43 10.27
C PHE A 153 6.70 10.19 9.00
N TYR A 154 6.01 11.30 8.71
CA TYR A 154 6.33 12.11 7.53
C TYR A 154 7.62 12.88 7.65
N LYS A 155 8.02 13.27 8.86
CA LYS A 155 9.34 13.88 9.09
C LYS A 155 10.46 12.93 8.68
N PHE A 156 10.40 11.66 9.10
CA PHE A 156 11.41 10.65 8.76
C PHE A 156 11.31 10.21 7.30
N PHE A 157 10.10 9.94 6.80
CA PHE A 157 9.87 9.47 5.45
C PHE A 157 10.33 10.47 4.39
N LEU A 158 9.91 11.73 4.49
CA LEU A 158 10.28 12.78 3.53
C LEU A 158 11.70 13.34 3.77
N GLY A 159 12.26 13.09 4.95
CA GLY A 159 13.67 13.37 5.24
C GLY A 159 14.62 12.28 4.76
N ASN A 160 14.13 11.26 4.07
CA ASN A 160 14.90 10.08 3.62
C ASN A 160 15.59 9.32 4.76
N MET A 161 15.05 9.42 5.96
CA MET A 161 15.57 8.71 7.13
C MET A 161 14.96 7.31 7.18
N CYS A 162 15.80 6.32 7.45
CA CYS A 162 15.35 4.93 7.63
C CYS A 162 14.65 4.30 6.40
N LEU A 163 14.94 4.76 5.20
CA LEU A 163 14.53 4.07 3.99
C LEU A 163 15.29 2.75 3.82
N GLY A 164 14.70 1.81 3.08
CA GLY A 164 15.37 0.58 2.71
C GLY A 164 16.65 0.85 1.90
N ARG A 165 17.68 -0.01 2.07
CA ARG A 165 18.97 0.15 1.33
C ARG A 165 18.81 0.14 -0.19
N ALA A 166 17.76 -0.49 -0.70
CA ALA A 166 17.46 -0.57 -2.14
C ALA A 166 16.59 0.61 -2.63
N CYS A 167 16.19 1.49 -1.73
CA CYS A 167 15.44 2.69 -2.03
C CYS A 167 16.35 3.92 -2.00
#